data_409b7caad9c15e63b8abb96a7d17cee3
#
_entry.id   409b7caad9c15e63b8abb96a7d17cee3
#
_cell.length_a   1.000
_cell.length_b   1.000
_cell.length_c   1.000
_cell.angle_alpha   90.00
_cell.angle_beta   90.00
_cell.angle_gamma   90.00
#
_symmetry.space_group_name_H-M   'P 1'
#
loop_
_entity.id
_entity.type
_entity.pdbx_description
1 polymer ?
#
loop_
_entity_poly.entity_id
_entity_poly.type
_entity_poly.pdbx_seq_one_letter_code
_entity_poly.pdbx_strand_id
1 'polypeptide(L)'
;MQLVTERLYLQSITAEDWPLFLRLYQDPEVIRYIADPLSEAAIRERFDARLPVWDKHGDQWLCLVMREKHSGEAVGITGFRPQWLPYRQAEVGYGSLPAGQGKGYGKESLRAVLDFAVNACGFHKLTATVTSGNLASRGLLESCGFQLEGTLRDNFRLAGEWRDDWLFGLLAAEFQGGK
;
A
#
# COMPACT_ATOMS: atom_id res chain seq x y z
N MET A 1 -2.55 12.34 11.08
CA MET A 1 -1.49 12.67 10.12
C MET A 1 -2.11 12.86 8.73
N GLN A 2 -1.57 13.76 7.93
CA GLN A 2 -2.05 14.02 6.57
C GLN A 2 -0.87 14.35 5.65
N LEU A 3 -0.83 13.71 4.49
CA LEU A 3 0.01 14.11 3.37
C LEU A 3 -0.89 14.73 2.30
N VAL A 4 -0.36 15.70 1.58
CA VAL A 4 -1.12 16.43 0.56
C VAL A 4 -0.38 16.32 -0.77
N THR A 5 -1.08 15.86 -1.80
CA THR A 5 -0.56 15.80 -3.16
C THR A 5 -1.29 16.80 -4.05
N GLU A 6 -1.09 16.75 -5.35
CA GLU A 6 -1.79 17.64 -6.29
C GLU A 6 -3.32 17.43 -6.23
N ARG A 7 -3.77 16.18 -6.27
CA ARG A 7 -5.20 15.82 -6.40
C ARG A 7 -5.78 15.10 -5.18
N LEU A 8 -4.94 14.68 -4.22
CA LEU A 8 -5.35 13.83 -3.10
C LEU A 8 -4.99 14.43 -1.74
N TYR A 9 -5.83 14.15 -0.76
CA TYR A 9 -5.48 14.11 0.65
C TYR A 9 -5.24 12.66 1.05
N LEU A 10 -4.09 12.38 1.69
CA LEU A 10 -3.76 11.07 2.26
C LEU A 10 -3.85 11.22 3.78
N GLN A 11 -4.91 10.73 4.38
CA GLN A 11 -5.22 10.96 5.79
C GLN A 11 -5.15 9.66 6.58
N SER A 12 -4.59 9.71 7.80
CA SER A 12 -4.62 8.53 8.68
C SER A 12 -6.03 7.98 8.80
N ILE A 13 -6.15 6.65 8.65
CA ILE A 13 -7.42 5.94 8.75
C ILE A 13 -8.06 6.18 10.12
N THR A 14 -9.37 6.31 10.16
CA THR A 14 -10.18 6.47 11.36
C THR A 14 -11.31 5.46 11.40
N ALA A 15 -12.01 5.36 12.53
CA ALA A 15 -13.15 4.45 12.65
C ALA A 15 -14.27 4.74 11.63
N GLU A 16 -14.37 5.97 11.13
CA GLU A 16 -15.35 6.38 10.13
C GLU A 16 -15.06 5.78 8.73
N ASP A 17 -13.85 5.30 8.51
CA ASP A 17 -13.41 4.73 7.23
C ASP A 17 -13.74 3.24 7.08
N TRP A 18 -14.44 2.65 8.05
CA TRP A 18 -14.86 1.25 7.98
C TRP A 18 -15.60 0.89 6.69
N PRO A 19 -16.58 1.68 6.20
CA PRO A 19 -17.27 1.35 4.96
C PRO A 19 -16.34 1.26 3.74
N LEU A 20 -15.36 2.15 3.64
CA LEU A 20 -14.34 2.09 2.58
C LEU A 20 -13.51 0.82 2.67
N PHE A 21 -13.00 0.53 3.87
CA PHE A 21 -12.12 -0.61 4.11
C PHE A 21 -12.85 -1.94 3.83
N LEU A 22 -14.09 -2.06 4.26
CA LEU A 22 -14.93 -3.21 3.99
C LEU A 22 -15.15 -3.38 2.48
N ARG A 23 -15.49 -2.32 1.75
CA ARG A 23 -15.67 -2.36 0.30
C ARG A 23 -14.40 -2.81 -0.43
N LEU A 24 -13.23 -2.33 -0.03
CA LEU A 24 -11.95 -2.71 -0.64
C LEU A 24 -11.70 -4.22 -0.50
N TYR A 25 -11.96 -4.79 0.67
CA TYR A 25 -11.70 -6.22 0.93
C TYR A 25 -12.84 -7.15 0.50
N GLN A 26 -14.01 -6.63 0.16
CA GLN A 26 -15.11 -7.39 -0.41
C GLN A 26 -15.16 -7.35 -1.94
N ASP A 27 -14.46 -6.39 -2.56
CA ASP A 27 -14.45 -6.26 -4.02
C ASP A 27 -13.51 -7.30 -4.64
N PRO A 28 -14.02 -8.25 -5.46
CA PRO A 28 -13.21 -9.31 -6.06
C PRO A 28 -12.07 -8.79 -6.94
N GLU A 29 -12.27 -7.68 -7.62
CA GLU A 29 -11.23 -7.07 -8.47
C GLU A 29 -10.09 -6.48 -7.64
N VAL A 30 -10.42 -5.89 -6.49
CA VAL A 30 -9.42 -5.31 -5.58
C VAL A 30 -8.56 -6.39 -4.94
N ILE A 31 -9.19 -7.46 -4.46
CA ILE A 31 -8.48 -8.55 -3.75
C ILE A 31 -7.94 -9.65 -4.64
N ARG A 32 -8.15 -9.57 -5.95
CA ARG A 32 -7.82 -10.63 -6.92
C ARG A 32 -6.43 -11.23 -6.76
N TYR A 33 -5.43 -10.42 -6.40
CA TYR A 33 -4.05 -10.84 -6.17
C TYR A 33 -3.60 -10.71 -4.71
N ILE A 34 -4.54 -10.45 -3.78
CA ILE A 34 -4.21 -10.16 -2.38
C ILE A 34 -4.62 -11.30 -1.47
N ALA A 35 -5.84 -11.79 -1.61
CA ALA A 35 -6.41 -12.80 -0.74
C ALA A 35 -7.61 -13.49 -1.39
N ASP A 36 -7.91 -14.69 -0.89
CA ASP A 36 -9.23 -15.28 -1.08
C ASP A 36 -10.30 -14.45 -0.33
N PRO A 37 -11.59 -14.59 -0.69
CA PRO A 37 -12.66 -13.89 0.00
C PRO A 37 -12.59 -14.08 1.51
N LEU A 38 -12.61 -12.97 2.25
CA LEU A 38 -12.53 -12.93 3.71
C LEU A 38 -13.93 -12.73 4.31
N SER A 39 -14.15 -13.29 5.50
CA SER A 39 -15.32 -12.95 6.31
C SER A 39 -15.26 -11.49 6.75
N GLU A 40 -16.41 -10.88 6.99
CA GLU A 40 -16.49 -9.52 7.52
C GLU A 40 -15.74 -9.39 8.85
N ALA A 41 -15.81 -10.40 9.71
CA ALA A 41 -15.09 -10.44 10.97
C ALA A 41 -13.56 -10.40 10.77
N ALA A 42 -13.03 -11.15 9.79
CA ALA A 42 -11.60 -11.13 9.45
C ALA A 42 -11.17 -9.78 8.86
N ILE A 43 -12.02 -9.14 8.06
CA ILE A 43 -11.78 -7.79 7.54
C ILE A 43 -11.79 -6.78 8.69
N ARG A 44 -12.73 -6.92 9.63
CA ARG A 44 -12.82 -6.05 10.80
C ARG A 44 -11.57 -6.12 11.68
N GLU A 45 -11.06 -7.31 11.92
CA GLU A 45 -9.81 -7.50 12.67
C GLU A 45 -8.63 -6.77 12.00
N ARG A 46 -8.52 -6.88 10.67
CA ARG A 46 -7.50 -6.15 9.90
C ARG A 46 -7.66 -4.63 9.98
N PHE A 47 -8.89 -4.16 9.97
CA PHE A 47 -9.21 -2.74 10.09
C PHE A 47 -8.83 -2.21 11.46
N ASP A 48 -9.28 -2.88 12.53
CA ASP A 48 -9.03 -2.46 13.90
C ASP A 48 -7.54 -2.42 14.23
N ALA A 49 -6.73 -3.30 13.65
CA ALA A 49 -5.27 -3.29 13.78
C ALA A 49 -4.59 -2.06 13.17
N ARG A 50 -5.28 -1.28 12.34
CA ARG A 50 -4.76 -0.05 11.71
C ARG A 50 -5.18 1.24 12.39
N LEU A 51 -6.11 1.17 13.35
CA LEU A 51 -6.65 2.35 14.06
C LEU A 51 -5.71 2.96 15.11
N PRO A 52 -4.86 2.19 15.82
CA PRO A 52 -3.95 2.78 16.80
C PRO A 52 -3.01 3.82 16.17
N VAL A 53 -2.57 4.77 16.98
CA VAL A 53 -1.58 5.78 16.55
C VAL A 53 -0.34 5.08 16.03
N TRP A 54 0.02 5.39 14.78
CA TRP A 54 1.15 4.77 14.13
C TRP A 54 2.49 5.29 14.67
N ASP A 55 3.44 4.37 14.85
CA ASP A 55 4.83 4.65 15.21
C ASP A 55 5.77 3.92 14.25
N LYS A 56 6.77 4.63 13.73
CA LYS A 56 7.77 4.07 12.81
C LYS A 56 8.64 2.98 13.42
N HIS A 57 8.71 2.89 14.74
CA HIS A 57 9.45 1.86 15.47
C HIS A 57 8.59 0.64 15.82
N GLY A 58 7.28 0.73 15.57
CA GLY A 58 6.35 -0.39 15.73
C GLY A 58 6.35 -1.34 14.55
N ASP A 59 5.36 -2.23 14.52
CA ASP A 59 5.14 -3.22 13.46
C ASP A 59 3.79 -3.03 12.74
N GLN A 60 3.07 -1.97 13.08
CA GLN A 60 1.74 -1.67 12.54
C GLN A 60 1.83 -0.95 11.21
N TRP A 61 0.88 -1.25 10.32
CA TRP A 61 0.73 -0.50 9.07
C TRP A 61 0.42 0.97 9.33
N LEU A 62 1.19 1.86 8.73
CA LEU A 62 0.69 3.19 8.43
C LEU A 62 -0.35 3.05 7.34
N CYS A 63 -1.62 3.29 7.66
CA CYS A 63 -2.70 3.23 6.69
C CYS A 63 -3.27 4.62 6.47
N LEU A 64 -3.13 5.11 5.24
CA LEU A 64 -3.63 6.41 4.81
C LEU A 64 -4.77 6.21 3.82
N VAL A 65 -5.89 6.85 4.09
CA VAL A 65 -7.03 6.90 3.16
C VAL A 65 -6.76 7.94 2.09
N MET A 66 -6.88 7.53 0.84
CA MET A 66 -6.79 8.42 -0.33
C MET A 66 -8.14 9.09 -0.57
N ARG A 67 -8.21 10.42 -0.37
CA ARG A 67 -9.41 11.22 -0.64
C ARG A 67 -9.16 12.16 -1.80
N GLU A 68 -10.03 12.10 -2.80
CA GLU A 68 -9.98 12.99 -3.94
C GLU A 68 -10.35 14.42 -3.50
N LYS A 69 -9.51 15.39 -3.80
CA LYS A 69 -9.73 16.79 -3.37
C LYS A 69 -11.00 17.42 -3.94
N HIS A 70 -11.31 17.06 -5.18
CA HIS A 70 -12.44 17.64 -5.90
C HIS A 70 -13.80 17.21 -5.33
N SER A 71 -13.95 15.91 -5.07
CA SER A 71 -15.22 15.32 -4.61
C SER A 71 -15.28 15.08 -3.11
N GLY A 72 -14.13 14.97 -2.44
CA GLY A 72 -14.03 14.52 -1.05
C GLY A 72 -14.17 13.00 -0.90
N GLU A 73 -14.40 12.27 -2.00
CA GLU A 73 -14.61 10.82 -1.96
C GLU A 73 -13.33 10.06 -1.62
N ALA A 74 -13.49 9.04 -0.79
CA ALA A 74 -12.43 8.09 -0.49
C ALA A 74 -12.34 7.04 -1.61
N VAL A 75 -11.17 6.95 -2.25
CA VAL A 75 -10.95 6.10 -3.44
C VAL A 75 -10.05 4.90 -3.19
N GLY A 76 -9.40 4.82 -2.04
CA GLY A 76 -8.53 3.72 -1.69
C GLY A 76 -7.70 3.98 -0.44
N ILE A 77 -6.74 3.09 -0.21
CA ILE A 77 -5.77 3.18 0.90
C ILE A 77 -4.36 3.02 0.38
N THR A 78 -3.40 3.61 1.07
CA THR A 78 -1.97 3.51 0.79
C THR A 78 -1.18 3.63 2.08
N GLY A 79 0.08 3.22 2.08
CA GLY A 79 0.96 3.34 3.23
C GLY A 79 2.08 2.33 3.23
N PHE A 80 2.59 2.02 4.41
CA PHE A 80 3.64 1.03 4.58
C PHE A 80 3.63 0.42 5.98
N ARG A 81 4.21 -0.76 6.09
CA ARG A 81 4.48 -1.45 7.35
C ARG A 81 5.95 -1.29 7.69
N PRO A 82 6.30 -0.70 8.85
CA PRO A 82 7.68 -0.53 9.24
C PRO A 82 8.31 -1.86 9.65
N GLN A 83 9.59 -1.99 9.33
CA GLN A 83 10.51 -3.01 9.80
C GLN A 83 11.79 -2.25 10.21
N TRP A 84 11.66 -1.41 11.23
CA TRP A 84 12.69 -0.45 11.59
C TRP A 84 14.00 -1.10 12.00
N LEU A 85 13.92 -2.11 12.86
CA LEU A 85 15.09 -2.86 13.27
C LEU A 85 15.23 -4.14 12.45
N PRO A 86 16.47 -4.56 12.12
CA PRO A 86 17.73 -3.84 12.39
C PRO A 86 18.13 -2.85 11.29
N TYR A 87 17.47 -2.86 10.11
CA TYR A 87 18.00 -2.20 8.90
C TYR A 87 17.15 -1.06 8.35
N ARG A 88 16.19 -0.55 9.11
CA ARG A 88 15.32 0.57 8.74
C ARG A 88 14.65 0.34 7.37
N GLN A 89 13.94 -0.76 7.25
CA GLN A 89 13.16 -1.11 6.06
C GLN A 89 11.67 -0.87 6.31
N ALA A 90 10.90 -0.72 5.24
CA ALA A 90 9.44 -0.73 5.28
C ALA A 90 8.87 -1.36 4.03
N GLU A 91 7.76 -2.08 4.18
CA GLU A 91 7.02 -2.70 3.08
C GLU A 91 5.84 -1.82 2.70
N VAL A 92 5.79 -1.35 1.45
CA VAL A 92 4.68 -0.54 0.95
C VAL A 92 3.46 -1.40 0.61
N GLY A 93 2.28 -0.82 0.80
CA GLY A 93 1.02 -1.45 0.44
C GLY A 93 -0.01 -0.41 -0.01
N TYR A 94 -0.89 -0.80 -0.92
CA TYR A 94 -1.93 0.06 -1.46
C TYR A 94 -3.06 -0.75 -2.08
N GLY A 95 -4.22 -0.13 -2.18
CA GLY A 95 -5.38 -0.69 -2.86
C GLY A 95 -6.36 0.42 -3.22
N SER A 96 -6.95 0.35 -4.40
CA SER A 96 -7.91 1.34 -4.87
C SER A 96 -9.21 0.68 -5.28
N LEU A 97 -10.34 1.32 -4.97
CA LEU A 97 -11.62 0.95 -5.55
C LEU A 97 -11.57 1.10 -7.08
N PRO A 98 -12.37 0.32 -7.83
CA PRO A 98 -12.38 0.41 -9.31
C PRO A 98 -12.59 1.83 -9.83
N ALA A 99 -13.45 2.63 -9.18
CA ALA A 99 -13.69 4.03 -9.54
C ALA A 99 -12.46 4.95 -9.40
N GLY A 100 -11.50 4.59 -8.57
CA GLY A 100 -10.23 5.31 -8.36
C GLY A 100 -9.10 4.85 -9.27
N GLN A 101 -9.28 3.74 -10.00
CA GLN A 101 -8.26 3.17 -10.88
C GLN A 101 -8.18 3.91 -12.22
N GLY A 102 -7.02 3.82 -12.88
CA GLY A 102 -6.80 4.42 -14.20
C GLY A 102 -6.65 5.95 -14.21
N LYS A 103 -6.68 6.62 -13.07
CA LYS A 103 -6.58 8.08 -12.91
C LYS A 103 -5.17 8.57 -12.52
N GLY A 104 -4.24 7.64 -12.31
CA GLY A 104 -2.87 7.97 -11.85
C GLY A 104 -2.75 8.20 -10.33
N TYR A 105 -3.81 7.98 -9.56
CA TYR A 105 -3.81 8.18 -8.10
C TYR A 105 -2.87 7.22 -7.37
N GLY A 106 -2.72 5.99 -7.87
CA GLY A 106 -1.78 5.03 -7.30
C GLY A 106 -0.34 5.54 -7.32
N LYS A 107 0.11 6.07 -8.46
CA LYS A 107 1.46 6.64 -8.58
C LYS A 107 1.65 7.90 -7.74
N GLU A 108 0.67 8.79 -7.79
CA GLU A 108 0.69 10.05 -7.04
C GLU A 108 0.77 9.80 -5.54
N SER A 109 -0.09 8.92 -5.01
CA SER A 109 -0.11 8.57 -3.60
C SER A 109 1.13 7.79 -3.15
N LEU A 110 1.58 6.83 -3.95
CA LEU A 110 2.78 6.06 -3.62
C LEU A 110 4.01 6.95 -3.56
N ARG A 111 4.20 7.89 -4.50
CA ARG A 111 5.32 8.84 -4.45
C ARG A 111 5.31 9.70 -3.18
N ALA A 112 4.16 10.17 -2.74
CA ALA A 112 4.05 10.94 -1.49
C ALA A 112 4.36 10.07 -0.26
N VAL A 113 3.95 8.81 -0.26
CA VAL A 113 4.27 7.84 0.79
C VAL A 113 5.76 7.54 0.83
N LEU A 114 6.40 7.36 -0.34
CA LEU A 114 7.85 7.13 -0.45
C LEU A 114 8.64 8.34 0.04
N ASP A 115 8.23 9.55 -0.33
CA ASP A 115 8.86 10.79 0.14
C ASP A 115 8.80 10.89 1.67
N PHE A 116 7.65 10.64 2.25
CA PHE A 116 7.47 10.62 3.70
C PHE A 116 8.34 9.53 4.37
N ALA A 117 8.35 8.32 3.83
CA ALA A 117 9.13 7.21 4.38
C ALA A 117 10.63 7.49 4.36
N VAL A 118 11.15 7.99 3.24
CA VAL A 118 12.59 8.26 3.05
C VAL A 118 13.02 9.54 3.78
N ASN A 119 12.37 10.66 3.48
CA ASN A 119 12.85 11.98 3.90
C ASN A 119 12.39 12.37 5.30
N ALA A 120 11.17 12.05 5.70
CA ALA A 120 10.66 12.39 7.03
C ALA A 120 10.93 11.29 8.07
N CYS A 121 10.80 10.00 7.70
CA CYS A 121 10.99 8.91 8.65
C CYS A 121 12.43 8.38 8.69
N GLY A 122 13.19 8.48 7.59
CA GLY A 122 14.57 8.02 7.51
C GLY A 122 14.72 6.51 7.25
N PHE A 123 13.76 5.88 6.58
CA PHE A 123 13.90 4.50 6.12
C PHE A 123 15.00 4.40 5.08
N HIS A 124 15.79 3.33 5.16
CA HIS A 124 16.91 3.07 4.25
C HIS A 124 16.47 2.37 2.96
N LYS A 125 15.49 1.50 3.06
CA LYS A 125 14.99 0.70 1.95
C LYS A 125 13.47 0.49 2.05
N LEU A 126 12.79 0.66 0.94
CA LEU A 126 11.38 0.30 0.79
C LEU A 126 11.28 -0.99 -0.01
N THR A 127 10.40 -1.88 0.41
CA THR A 127 10.13 -3.16 -0.25
C THR A 127 8.67 -3.27 -0.66
N ALA A 128 8.38 -4.16 -1.58
CA ALA A 128 7.02 -4.55 -1.93
C ALA A 128 7.00 -6.00 -2.36
N THR A 129 5.96 -6.72 -1.96
CA THR A 129 5.68 -8.08 -2.40
C THR A 129 4.44 -8.07 -3.29
N VAL A 130 4.55 -8.61 -4.49
CA VAL A 130 3.48 -8.62 -5.49
C VAL A 130 3.27 -10.03 -5.99
N THR A 131 2.05 -10.54 -5.93
CA THR A 131 1.71 -11.82 -6.52
C THR A 131 1.93 -11.78 -8.03
N SER A 132 2.65 -12.75 -8.55
CA SER A 132 2.95 -12.91 -9.97
C SER A 132 1.67 -12.85 -10.81
N GLY A 133 1.71 -12.09 -11.89
CA GLY A 133 0.55 -11.82 -12.76
C GLY A 133 -0.13 -10.48 -12.48
N ASN A 134 0.09 -9.84 -11.33
CA ASN A 134 -0.42 -8.51 -11.04
C ASN A 134 0.43 -7.44 -11.74
N LEU A 135 0.24 -7.30 -13.04
CA LEU A 135 1.01 -6.40 -13.90
C LEU A 135 0.76 -4.93 -13.56
N ALA A 136 -0.43 -4.57 -13.11
CA ALA A 136 -0.76 -3.21 -12.71
C ALA A 136 0.08 -2.76 -11.50
N SER A 137 0.20 -3.60 -10.48
CA SER A 137 1.03 -3.33 -9.30
C SER A 137 2.52 -3.29 -9.67
N ARG A 138 2.99 -4.25 -10.48
CA ARG A 138 4.36 -4.26 -11.00
C ARG A 138 4.70 -2.97 -11.74
N GLY A 139 3.88 -2.57 -12.70
CA GLY A 139 4.09 -1.34 -13.47
C GLY A 139 4.08 -0.09 -12.60
N LEU A 140 3.21 -0.03 -11.60
CA LEU A 140 3.17 1.05 -10.63
C LEU A 140 4.50 1.17 -9.86
N LEU A 141 4.99 0.06 -9.30
CA LEU A 141 6.24 0.02 -8.55
C LEU A 141 7.43 0.41 -9.41
N GLU A 142 7.56 -0.17 -10.60
CA GLU A 142 8.63 0.16 -11.55
C GLU A 142 8.59 1.64 -11.95
N SER A 143 7.40 2.21 -12.14
CA SER A 143 7.23 3.64 -12.45
C SER A 143 7.63 4.57 -11.31
N CYS A 144 7.71 4.06 -10.07
CA CYS A 144 8.18 4.78 -8.88
C CYS A 144 9.65 4.50 -8.54
N GLY A 145 10.35 3.72 -9.37
CA GLY A 145 11.78 3.45 -9.24
C GLY A 145 12.13 2.14 -8.52
N PHE A 146 11.15 1.32 -8.14
CA PHE A 146 11.42 0.00 -7.59
C PHE A 146 12.04 -0.92 -8.64
N GLN A 147 12.96 -1.77 -8.18
CA GLN A 147 13.60 -2.81 -8.98
C GLN A 147 13.14 -4.19 -8.51
N LEU A 148 12.95 -5.11 -9.46
CA LEU A 148 12.69 -6.51 -9.14
C LEU A 148 13.98 -7.13 -8.56
N GLU A 149 13.89 -7.64 -7.33
CA GLU A 149 15.02 -8.23 -6.62
C GLU A 149 14.97 -9.76 -6.59
N GLY A 150 13.84 -10.34 -6.83
CA GLY A 150 13.69 -11.78 -6.87
C GLY A 150 12.26 -12.26 -7.09
N THR A 151 12.17 -13.58 -7.29
CA THR A 151 10.89 -14.29 -7.39
C THR A 151 10.90 -15.43 -6.39
N LEU A 152 9.92 -15.47 -5.50
CA LEU A 152 9.70 -16.58 -4.58
C LEU A 152 8.71 -17.54 -5.22
N ARG A 153 9.15 -18.74 -5.54
CA ARG A 153 8.30 -19.77 -6.16
C ARG A 153 7.34 -20.36 -5.15
N ASP A 154 6.09 -20.56 -5.57
CA ASP A 154 5.05 -21.18 -4.74
C ASP A 154 4.95 -20.58 -3.33
N ASN A 155 5.04 -19.26 -3.25
CA ASN A 155 5.15 -18.54 -1.97
C ASN A 155 3.79 -18.16 -1.38
N PHE A 156 2.75 -18.17 -2.19
CA PHE A 156 1.41 -17.76 -1.78
C PHE A 156 0.36 -18.65 -2.42
N ARG A 157 -0.71 -18.96 -1.69
CA ARG A 157 -1.81 -19.78 -2.20
C ARG A 157 -3.05 -18.92 -2.39
N LEU A 158 -3.59 -18.92 -3.61
CA LEU A 158 -4.73 -18.11 -3.99
C LEU A 158 -5.67 -18.93 -4.86
N ALA A 159 -6.96 -18.96 -4.52
CA ALA A 159 -7.97 -19.76 -5.19
C ALA A 159 -7.57 -21.25 -5.32
N GLY A 160 -6.92 -21.80 -4.29
CA GLY A 160 -6.47 -23.20 -4.27
C GLY A 160 -5.20 -23.48 -5.06
N GLU A 161 -4.63 -22.52 -5.77
CA GLU A 161 -3.42 -22.66 -6.57
C GLU A 161 -2.22 -21.96 -5.94
N TRP A 162 -1.04 -22.55 -6.06
CA TRP A 162 0.20 -21.91 -5.68
C TRP A 162 0.57 -20.80 -6.65
N ARG A 163 1.04 -19.68 -6.11
CA ARG A 163 1.48 -18.52 -6.87
C ARG A 163 2.88 -18.12 -6.44
N ASP A 164 3.63 -17.62 -7.42
CA ASP A 164 4.91 -16.97 -7.15
C ASP A 164 4.68 -15.55 -6.65
N ASP A 165 5.60 -15.04 -5.84
CA ASP A 165 5.66 -13.64 -5.45
C ASP A 165 6.88 -12.97 -6.05
N TRP A 166 6.70 -11.79 -6.61
CA TRP A 166 7.78 -10.88 -6.99
C TRP A 166 8.15 -10.01 -5.82
N LEU A 167 9.44 -9.95 -5.53
CA LEU A 167 10.00 -9.06 -4.53
C LEU A 167 10.60 -7.84 -5.21
N PHE A 168 10.15 -6.66 -4.79
CA PHE A 168 10.64 -5.38 -5.27
C PHE A 168 11.34 -4.63 -4.16
N GLY A 169 12.37 -3.85 -4.50
CA GLY A 169 13.10 -2.98 -3.58
C GLY A 169 13.41 -1.63 -4.19
N LEU A 170 13.44 -0.61 -3.33
CA LEU A 170 13.88 0.74 -3.63
C LEU A 170 14.77 1.23 -2.50
N LEU A 171 16.00 1.57 -2.80
CA LEU A 171 16.91 2.17 -1.83
C LEU A 171 16.58 3.67 -1.67
N ALA A 172 16.69 4.18 -0.45
CA ALA A 172 16.50 5.60 -0.19
C ALA A 172 17.38 6.49 -1.09
N ALA A 173 18.63 6.06 -1.34
CA ALA A 173 19.55 6.78 -2.21
C ALA A 173 19.13 6.81 -3.69
N GLU A 174 18.28 5.89 -4.13
CA GLU A 174 17.73 5.81 -5.49
C GLU A 174 16.45 6.60 -5.65
N PHE A 175 15.78 6.93 -4.55
CA PHE A 175 14.51 7.65 -4.59
C PHE A 175 14.75 9.10 -5.01
N GLN A 176 14.25 9.44 -6.19
CA GLN A 176 14.19 10.80 -6.67
C GLN A 176 12.86 11.41 -6.24
N GLY A 177 12.90 12.15 -5.13
CA GLY A 177 11.76 12.95 -4.68
C GLY A 177 11.24 13.80 -5.82
N GLY A 178 9.92 13.95 -5.92
CA GLY A 178 9.33 14.81 -6.95
C GLY A 178 9.84 16.23 -6.84
N LYS A 179 10.48 16.70 -7.94
CA LYS A 179 10.61 18.12 -8.20
C LYS A 179 9.26 18.64 -8.70
#